data_1d7b4f968a61fc0ba6badf46243796ed
#
_entry.id   1d7b4f968a61fc0ba6badf46243796ed
#
_cell.length_a   1.000
_cell.length_b   1.000
_cell.length_c   1.000
_cell.angle_alpha   90.00
_cell.angle_beta   90.00
_cell.angle_gamma   90.00
#
_symmetry.space_group_name_H-M   'P 1'
#
loop_
_entity.id
_entity.type
_entity.pdbx_description
1 polymer ?
#
loop_
_entity_poly.entity_id
_entity_poly.type
_entity_poly.pdbx_seq_one_letter_code
_entity_poly.pdbx_strand_id
1 'polypeptide(L)'
;GKDENSSITYNNVKNVEYVGTQAQDTKFIYNNVENINKTAVELNNSHSSTGKSSGISTGVTIGYGDGTQTEFNGVSISASKSNMNSNGTTYQNGRFVNVDEVHNNTKNMTLSGFNQVGGKVTGNIQNLTIESKQNTSTTKGSTKGGSLSVSANGLPWGSTNYSKTNGERRVVDNASTFIIGDGSDLKVAKVENTAS
;
A
#
# COMPACT_ATOMS: atom_id res chain seq x y z
N GLY A 1 19.03 -24.00 -5.93
CA GLY A 1 18.57 -24.94 -6.93
C GLY A 1 18.05 -26.24 -6.31
N LYS A 2 17.35 -27.04 -7.10
CA LYS A 2 16.77 -28.32 -6.69
C LYS A 2 17.64 -29.53 -7.02
N ASP A 3 18.90 -29.31 -7.22
CA ASP A 3 19.82 -30.44 -7.42
C ASP A 3 19.76 -31.37 -6.22
N GLU A 4 19.94 -32.67 -6.42
CA GLU A 4 19.86 -33.65 -5.37
C GLU A 4 20.78 -33.33 -4.18
N ASN A 5 21.86 -32.59 -4.41
CA ASN A 5 22.83 -32.22 -3.42
C ASN A 5 22.71 -30.78 -2.92
N SER A 6 21.67 -30.06 -3.35
CA SER A 6 21.51 -28.64 -3.00
C SER A 6 20.21 -28.42 -2.22
N SER A 7 20.34 -28.21 -0.93
CA SER A 7 19.22 -27.92 -0.07
C SER A 7 19.67 -27.13 1.15
N ILE A 8 18.73 -26.43 1.75
CA ILE A 8 18.94 -25.70 3.00
C ILE A 8 18.19 -26.45 4.09
N THR A 9 18.89 -26.81 5.15
CA THR A 9 18.33 -27.60 6.25
C THR A 9 18.38 -26.82 7.55
N TYR A 10 17.25 -26.80 8.25
CA TYR A 10 17.12 -26.21 9.58
C TYR A 10 16.87 -27.34 10.59
N ASN A 11 17.71 -27.43 11.60
CA ASN A 11 17.62 -28.49 12.62
C ASN A 11 17.35 -27.87 14.00
N ASN A 12 16.23 -28.23 14.60
CA ASN A 12 15.91 -27.87 15.97
C ASN A 12 15.92 -26.35 16.18
N VAL A 13 15.37 -25.60 15.22
CA VAL A 13 15.30 -24.15 15.26
C VAL A 13 13.94 -23.74 15.80
N LYS A 14 13.91 -22.76 16.70
CA LYS A 14 12.66 -22.26 17.23
C LYS A 14 11.88 -21.45 16.20
N ASN A 15 12.54 -20.50 15.54
CA ASN A 15 11.89 -19.60 14.58
C ASN A 15 12.68 -19.51 13.29
N VAL A 16 12.00 -19.68 12.17
CA VAL A 16 12.51 -19.38 10.83
C VAL A 16 11.59 -18.32 10.24
N GLU A 17 12.15 -17.20 9.79
CA GLU A 17 11.38 -16.10 9.27
C GLU A 17 11.82 -15.73 7.84
N TYR A 18 10.82 -15.56 6.98
CA TYR A 18 11.01 -15.06 5.62
C TYR A 18 10.16 -13.80 5.46
N VAL A 19 10.81 -12.66 5.25
CA VAL A 19 10.12 -11.36 5.12
C VAL A 19 10.34 -10.84 3.70
N GLY A 20 9.28 -10.82 2.90
CA GLY A 20 9.36 -10.42 1.50
C GLY A 20 10.30 -11.27 0.67
N THR A 21 10.65 -12.45 1.13
CA THR A 21 11.66 -13.31 0.53
C THR A 21 11.18 -13.90 -0.79
N GLN A 22 12.07 -13.93 -1.77
CA GLN A 22 11.83 -14.54 -3.07
C GLN A 22 12.71 -15.79 -3.20
N ALA A 23 12.10 -16.92 -3.52
CA ALA A 23 12.85 -18.14 -3.78
C ALA A 23 12.22 -18.89 -4.96
N GLN A 24 13.06 -19.51 -5.77
CA GLN A 24 12.63 -20.30 -6.91
C GLN A 24 13.54 -21.51 -7.07
N ASP A 25 12.96 -22.66 -7.40
CA ASP A 25 13.70 -23.88 -7.67
C ASP A 25 14.68 -24.25 -6.56
N THR A 26 14.22 -24.14 -5.31
CA THR A 26 15.02 -24.35 -4.11
C THR A 26 14.37 -25.45 -3.27
N LYS A 27 15.14 -26.10 -2.42
CA LYS A 27 14.65 -27.09 -1.48
C LYS A 27 15.01 -26.73 -0.06
N PHE A 28 14.02 -26.71 0.82
CA PHE A 28 14.18 -26.48 2.26
C PHE A 28 13.78 -27.72 3.04
N ILE A 29 14.57 -28.05 4.03
CA ILE A 29 14.28 -29.17 4.94
C ILE A 29 14.19 -28.61 6.36
N TYR A 30 13.06 -28.84 7.00
CA TYR A 30 12.80 -28.37 8.36
C TYR A 30 12.69 -29.58 9.29
N ASN A 31 13.63 -29.70 10.22
CA ASN A 31 13.67 -30.78 11.20
C ASN A 31 13.41 -30.22 12.60
N ASN A 32 12.25 -30.54 13.17
CA ASN A 32 11.85 -30.09 14.51
C ASN A 32 11.91 -28.56 14.63
N VAL A 33 11.27 -27.85 13.69
CA VAL A 33 11.15 -26.38 13.72
C VAL A 33 9.83 -26.00 14.37
N GLU A 34 9.88 -25.15 15.35
CA GLU A 34 8.66 -24.73 16.06
C GLU A 34 7.82 -23.79 15.21
N ASN A 35 8.40 -22.71 14.72
CA ASN A 35 7.67 -21.69 13.97
C ASN A 35 8.35 -21.37 12.65
N ILE A 36 7.58 -21.38 11.57
CA ILE A 36 7.98 -20.89 10.26
C ILE A 36 7.04 -19.75 9.90
N ASN A 37 7.56 -18.53 9.77
CA ASN A 37 6.77 -17.37 9.42
C ASN A 37 7.18 -16.83 8.05
N LYS A 38 6.26 -16.86 7.10
CA LYS A 38 6.43 -16.36 5.75
C LYS A 38 5.55 -15.13 5.59
N THR A 39 6.16 -13.96 5.54
CA THR A 39 5.41 -12.71 5.58
C THR A 39 5.80 -11.76 4.46
N ALA A 40 4.89 -10.85 4.14
CA ALA A 40 5.17 -9.71 3.27
C ALA A 40 6.11 -8.74 3.97
N VAL A 41 6.92 -8.04 3.18
CA VAL A 41 7.70 -6.91 3.71
C VAL A 41 6.80 -5.68 3.77
N GLU A 42 6.90 -4.95 4.85
CA GLU A 42 6.15 -3.73 5.08
C GLU A 42 6.88 -2.53 4.50
N LEU A 43 6.17 -1.72 3.71
CA LEU A 43 6.68 -0.51 3.12
C LEU A 43 5.85 0.67 3.63
N ASN A 44 6.49 1.59 4.32
CA ASN A 44 5.84 2.80 4.82
C ASN A 44 6.06 3.93 3.84
N ASN A 45 4.96 4.53 3.39
CA ASN A 45 4.97 5.63 2.44
C ASN A 45 4.45 6.89 3.12
N SER A 46 5.20 7.99 3.00
CA SER A 46 4.74 9.29 3.44
C SER A 46 4.94 10.31 2.34
N HIS A 47 3.98 11.21 2.20
CA HIS A 47 4.02 12.27 1.21
C HIS A 47 3.46 13.54 1.82
N SER A 48 4.15 14.66 1.62
CA SER A 48 3.66 15.96 2.00
C SER A 48 3.75 16.93 0.84
N SER A 49 2.76 17.75 0.69
CA SER A 49 2.74 18.78 -0.33
C SER A 49 2.24 20.10 0.25
N THR A 50 2.83 21.20 -0.21
CA THR A 50 2.37 22.54 0.10
C THR A 50 2.19 23.32 -1.18
N GLY A 51 1.11 24.07 -1.26
CA GLY A 51 0.82 24.89 -2.41
C GLY A 51 0.48 26.30 -2.00
N LYS A 52 0.95 27.26 -2.76
CA LYS A 52 0.57 28.67 -2.64
C LYS A 52 0.23 29.19 -4.01
N SER A 53 -0.85 29.93 -4.10
CA SER A 53 -1.21 30.62 -5.33
C SER A 53 -1.67 32.03 -5.02
N SER A 54 -1.36 32.95 -5.93
CA SER A 54 -1.86 34.32 -5.87
C SER A 54 -2.12 34.81 -7.27
N GLY A 55 -3.08 35.69 -7.43
CA GLY A 55 -3.41 36.20 -8.73
C GLY A 55 -4.11 37.56 -8.63
N ILE A 56 -3.91 38.34 -9.67
CA ILE A 56 -4.61 39.59 -9.88
C ILE A 56 -5.27 39.50 -11.24
N SER A 57 -6.55 39.80 -11.30
CA SER A 57 -7.26 39.84 -12.58
C SER A 57 -8.01 41.18 -12.72
N THR A 58 -8.05 41.68 -13.95
CA THR A 58 -8.80 42.90 -14.30
C THR A 58 -9.76 42.53 -15.41
N GLY A 59 -11.02 43.01 -15.27
CA GLY A 59 -12.03 42.86 -16.30
C GLY A 59 -12.14 44.14 -17.10
N VAL A 60 -11.92 44.06 -18.41
CA VAL A 60 -12.08 45.18 -19.32
C VAL A 60 -12.89 44.72 -20.52
N THR A 61 -13.96 45.43 -20.81
CA THR A 61 -14.77 45.19 -21.99
C THR A 61 -14.55 46.30 -23.01
N ILE A 62 -14.25 45.94 -24.24
CA ILE A 62 -14.10 46.85 -25.36
C ILE A 62 -15.26 46.63 -26.31
N GLY A 63 -16.10 47.64 -26.51
CA GLY A 63 -17.22 47.61 -27.46
C GLY A 63 -16.89 48.31 -28.76
N TYR A 64 -17.39 47.78 -29.89
CA TYR A 64 -17.30 48.41 -31.21
C TYR A 64 -18.70 48.75 -31.68
N GLY A 65 -18.90 49.98 -32.12
CA GLY A 65 -20.16 50.48 -32.63
C GLY A 65 -19.91 51.82 -33.29
N ASP A 66 -20.74 52.86 -33.04
CA ASP A 66 -20.55 54.24 -33.53
C ASP A 66 -19.38 54.92 -32.78
N GLY A 67 -18.51 54.18 -32.16
CA GLY A 67 -17.32 54.62 -31.42
C GLY A 67 -16.77 53.45 -30.59
N THR A 68 -15.49 53.54 -30.24
CA THR A 68 -14.87 52.55 -29.33
C THR A 68 -15.21 52.88 -27.88
N GLN A 69 -15.81 51.92 -27.19
CA GLN A 69 -16.08 52.05 -25.76
C GLN A 69 -15.20 51.08 -24.98
N THR A 70 -14.56 51.58 -23.94
CA THR A 70 -13.80 50.73 -23.01
C THR A 70 -14.50 50.78 -21.66
N GLU A 71 -14.88 49.65 -21.16
CA GLU A 71 -15.54 49.48 -19.88
C GLU A 71 -14.67 48.69 -18.92
N PHE A 72 -14.48 49.25 -17.71
CA PHE A 72 -13.73 48.58 -16.63
C PHE A 72 -14.71 47.81 -15.75
N ASN A 73 -14.58 46.49 -15.72
CA ASN A 73 -15.51 45.63 -14.99
C ASN A 73 -15.08 45.31 -13.55
N GLY A 74 -13.87 45.68 -13.19
CA GLY A 74 -13.39 45.51 -11.81
C GLY A 74 -12.00 44.89 -11.73
N VAL A 75 -11.51 44.76 -10.52
CA VAL A 75 -10.23 44.16 -10.18
C VAL A 75 -10.45 43.12 -9.11
N SER A 76 -9.84 41.97 -9.24
CA SER A 76 -9.85 40.96 -8.19
C SER A 76 -8.44 40.48 -7.83
N ILE A 77 -8.24 40.23 -6.56
CA ILE A 77 -7.01 39.69 -5.99
C ILE A 77 -7.39 38.45 -5.24
N SER A 78 -6.66 37.37 -5.50
CA SER A 78 -6.88 36.10 -4.82
C SER A 78 -5.57 35.52 -4.28
N ALA A 79 -5.68 34.80 -3.18
CA ALA A 79 -4.57 34.09 -2.58
C ALA A 79 -5.07 32.79 -1.96
N SER A 80 -4.29 31.74 -2.09
CA SER A 80 -4.59 30.47 -1.46
C SER A 80 -3.32 29.77 -0.97
N LYS A 81 -3.48 29.00 0.09
CA LYS A 81 -2.43 28.17 0.67
C LYS A 81 -3.00 26.79 1.03
N SER A 82 -2.31 25.75 0.65
CA SER A 82 -2.71 24.38 0.98
C SER A 82 -1.56 23.61 1.58
N ASN A 83 -1.89 22.74 2.54
CA ASN A 83 -0.97 21.78 3.12
C ASN A 83 -1.66 20.42 3.11
N MET A 84 -0.98 19.40 2.56
CA MET A 84 -1.49 18.03 2.50
C MET A 84 -0.43 17.07 2.97
N ASN A 85 -0.80 16.15 3.86
CA ASN A 85 0.05 15.08 4.34
C ASN A 85 -0.65 13.74 4.14
N SER A 86 0.05 12.81 3.53
CA SER A 86 -0.44 11.45 3.30
C SER A 86 0.53 10.46 3.90
N ASN A 87 0.01 9.51 4.67
CA ASN A 87 0.77 8.40 5.22
C ASN A 87 0.09 7.10 4.82
N GLY A 88 0.87 6.13 4.39
CA GLY A 88 0.35 4.84 4.00
C GLY A 88 1.29 3.71 4.33
N THR A 89 0.72 2.53 4.53
CA THR A 89 1.46 1.28 4.69
C THR A 89 1.06 0.36 3.56
N THR A 90 2.04 -0.09 2.78
CA THR A 90 1.86 -1.10 1.76
C THR A 90 2.71 -2.31 2.09
N TYR A 91 2.31 -3.47 1.59
CA TYR A 91 3.03 -4.71 1.79
C TYR A 91 3.41 -5.29 0.44
N GLN A 92 4.64 -5.76 0.34
CA GLN A 92 5.09 -6.50 -0.83
C GLN A 92 5.21 -7.97 -0.45
N ASN A 93 4.46 -8.83 -1.12
CA ASN A 93 4.43 -10.25 -0.84
C ASN A 93 5.78 -10.90 -1.10
N GLY A 94 6.17 -11.82 -0.22
CA GLY A 94 7.19 -12.78 -0.54
C GLY A 94 6.63 -13.84 -1.49
N ARG A 95 7.51 -14.59 -2.12
CA ARG A 95 7.10 -15.55 -3.14
C ARG A 95 8.04 -16.75 -3.19
N PHE A 96 7.47 -17.92 -3.05
CA PHE A 96 8.15 -19.19 -3.33
C PHE A 96 7.51 -19.82 -4.56
N VAL A 97 8.30 -20.07 -5.58
CA VAL A 97 7.83 -20.71 -6.81
C VAL A 97 8.63 -21.97 -7.04
N ASN A 98 7.95 -23.08 -7.16
CA ASN A 98 8.58 -24.38 -7.39
C ASN A 98 9.64 -24.68 -6.32
N VAL A 99 9.29 -24.45 -5.05
CA VAL A 99 10.14 -24.68 -3.90
C VAL A 99 9.69 -25.95 -3.21
N ASP A 100 10.60 -26.92 -3.07
CA ASP A 100 10.33 -28.14 -2.35
C ASP A 100 10.54 -27.92 -0.85
N GLU A 101 9.65 -28.46 -0.05
CA GLU A 101 9.76 -28.41 1.41
C GLU A 101 9.55 -29.77 2.02
N VAL A 102 10.41 -30.12 2.95
CA VAL A 102 10.28 -31.34 3.76
C VAL A 102 10.06 -30.90 5.21
N HIS A 103 8.90 -31.25 5.77
CA HIS A 103 8.55 -30.88 7.14
C HIS A 103 8.61 -32.13 8.03
N ASN A 104 9.70 -32.26 8.75
CA ASN A 104 9.87 -33.34 9.73
C ASN A 104 9.53 -32.75 11.11
N ASN A 105 8.23 -32.73 11.42
CA ASN A 105 7.69 -32.25 12.69
C ASN A 105 7.78 -30.71 12.81
N THR A 106 7.07 -30.00 11.94
CA THR A 106 6.85 -28.54 12.06
C THR A 106 5.63 -28.28 12.92
N LYS A 107 5.76 -27.41 13.92
CA LYS A 107 4.64 -27.07 14.80
C LYS A 107 3.71 -26.05 14.18
N ASN A 108 4.22 -24.88 13.85
CA ASN A 108 3.42 -23.78 13.31
C ASN A 108 4.05 -23.24 12.03
N MET A 109 3.24 -23.09 10.99
CA MET A 109 3.65 -22.39 9.77
C MET A 109 2.59 -21.35 9.41
N THR A 110 3.02 -20.13 9.18
CA THR A 110 2.13 -19.02 8.85
C THR A 110 2.57 -18.38 7.55
N LEU A 111 1.60 -18.19 6.63
CA LEU A 111 1.76 -17.36 5.45
C LEU A 111 0.89 -16.11 5.64
N SER A 112 1.52 -14.95 5.65
CA SER A 112 0.85 -13.67 5.87
C SER A 112 1.28 -12.67 4.79
N GLY A 113 0.47 -12.50 3.75
CA GLY A 113 0.88 -11.76 2.57
C GLY A 113 2.01 -12.46 1.82
N PHE A 114 1.90 -13.75 1.59
CA PHE A 114 2.96 -14.56 1.00
C PHE A 114 2.37 -15.54 -0.01
N ASN A 115 3.02 -15.67 -1.17
CA ASN A 115 2.56 -16.54 -2.24
C ASN A 115 3.53 -17.71 -2.42
N GLN A 116 3.03 -18.91 -2.21
CA GLN A 116 3.79 -20.13 -2.43
C GLN A 116 3.03 -21.00 -3.44
N VAL A 117 3.62 -21.22 -4.60
CA VAL A 117 2.99 -21.93 -5.71
C VAL A 117 3.94 -22.97 -6.27
N GLY A 118 3.43 -24.19 -6.38
CA GLY A 118 4.21 -25.31 -6.90
C GLY A 118 5.22 -25.84 -5.90
N GLY A 119 6.02 -26.78 -6.35
CA GLY A 119 6.96 -27.48 -5.50
C GLY A 119 6.35 -28.65 -4.75
N LYS A 120 7.19 -29.59 -4.37
CA LYS A 120 6.79 -30.80 -3.67
C LYS A 120 6.92 -30.57 -2.16
N VAL A 121 5.80 -30.56 -1.46
CA VAL A 121 5.74 -30.31 -0.02
C VAL A 121 5.35 -31.61 0.67
N THR A 122 6.19 -32.08 1.57
CA THR A 122 5.99 -33.36 2.25
C THR A 122 6.18 -33.23 3.75
N GLY A 123 5.65 -34.20 4.50
CA GLY A 123 5.82 -34.30 5.94
C GLY A 123 4.59 -33.90 6.71
N ASN A 124 4.79 -33.23 7.83
CA ASN A 124 3.70 -32.85 8.72
C ASN A 124 3.88 -31.47 9.33
N ILE A 125 2.77 -30.73 9.37
CA ILE A 125 2.65 -29.42 10.04
C ILE A 125 1.48 -29.54 11.01
N GLN A 126 1.68 -29.14 12.25
CA GLN A 126 0.62 -29.20 13.24
C GLN A 126 -0.42 -28.11 12.99
N ASN A 127 0.01 -26.87 12.83
CA ASN A 127 -0.88 -25.73 12.60
C ASN A 127 -0.41 -24.92 11.38
N LEU A 128 -1.26 -24.78 10.39
CA LEU A 128 -1.00 -23.95 9.21
C LEU A 128 -1.98 -22.79 9.19
N THR A 129 -1.46 -21.58 9.14
CA THR A 129 -2.25 -20.35 9.06
C THR A 129 -1.96 -19.65 7.76
N ILE A 130 -3.01 -19.29 7.02
CA ILE A 130 -2.91 -18.52 5.78
C ILE A 130 -3.76 -17.28 5.94
N GLU A 131 -3.13 -16.11 5.87
CA GLU A 131 -3.81 -14.83 6.05
C GLU A 131 -3.31 -13.79 5.07
N SER A 132 -4.11 -12.75 4.82
CA SER A 132 -3.73 -11.65 3.95
C SER A 132 -3.23 -10.47 4.76
N LYS A 133 -2.46 -9.60 4.09
CA LYS A 133 -2.03 -8.30 4.63
C LYS A 133 -2.85 -7.18 4.01
N GLN A 134 -3.19 -6.19 4.80
CA GLN A 134 -4.03 -5.08 4.40
C GLN A 134 -3.22 -3.79 4.26
N ASN A 135 -3.26 -3.20 3.08
CA ASN A 135 -2.71 -1.87 2.87
C ASN A 135 -3.62 -0.82 3.50
N THR A 136 -3.00 0.20 4.07
CA THR A 136 -3.72 1.32 4.68
C THR A 136 -3.18 2.64 4.16
N SER A 137 -4.04 3.66 4.09
CA SER A 137 -3.61 5.01 3.79
C SER A 137 -4.40 6.01 4.62
N THR A 138 -3.74 7.10 5.02
CA THR A 138 -4.33 8.19 5.76
C THR A 138 -3.90 9.50 5.11
N THR A 139 -4.87 10.37 4.82
CA THR A 139 -4.61 11.68 4.25
C THR A 139 -5.17 12.76 5.18
N LYS A 140 -4.36 13.73 5.54
CA LYS A 140 -4.77 14.89 6.34
C LYS A 140 -4.26 16.17 5.69
N GLY A 141 -5.10 17.18 5.65
CA GLY A 141 -4.69 18.43 5.07
C GLY A 141 -5.65 19.57 5.31
N SER A 142 -5.24 20.76 4.90
CA SER A 142 -6.05 21.95 4.97
C SER A 142 -5.76 22.87 3.79
N THR A 143 -6.79 23.57 3.34
CA THR A 143 -6.69 24.60 2.31
C THR A 143 -7.34 25.88 2.84
N LYS A 144 -6.62 27.00 2.73
CA LYS A 144 -7.12 28.33 3.07
C LYS A 144 -7.00 29.23 1.86
N GLY A 145 -8.04 30.01 1.57
CA GLY A 145 -8.01 30.89 0.45
C GLY A 145 -8.91 32.10 0.68
N GLY A 146 -8.62 33.14 -0.04
CA GLY A 146 -9.41 34.35 -0.02
C GLY A 146 -9.32 35.11 -1.33
N SER A 147 -10.36 35.88 -1.64
CA SER A 147 -10.39 36.79 -2.77
C SER A 147 -11.00 38.10 -2.37
N LEU A 148 -10.47 39.15 -2.96
CA LEU A 148 -11.00 40.54 -2.81
C LEU A 148 -11.24 41.07 -4.21
N SER A 149 -12.45 41.55 -4.45
CA SER A 149 -12.84 42.11 -5.73
C SER A 149 -13.42 43.48 -5.54
N VAL A 150 -13.12 44.38 -6.49
CA VAL A 150 -13.71 45.71 -6.57
C VAL A 150 -14.41 45.83 -7.91
N SER A 151 -15.71 46.02 -7.90
CA SER A 151 -16.49 46.18 -9.12
C SER A 151 -16.31 47.57 -9.74
N ALA A 152 -16.75 47.73 -10.99
CA ALA A 152 -16.64 49.00 -11.71
C ALA A 152 -17.33 50.18 -11.03
N ASN A 153 -18.33 49.92 -10.20
CA ASN A 153 -19.02 50.98 -9.44
C ASN A 153 -18.39 51.22 -8.06
N GLY A 154 -17.21 50.67 -7.80
CA GLY A 154 -16.45 50.92 -6.57
C GLY A 154 -16.89 50.13 -5.35
N LEU A 155 -17.83 49.19 -5.48
CA LEU A 155 -18.30 48.38 -4.36
C LEU A 155 -17.38 47.20 -4.13
N PRO A 156 -16.70 47.13 -2.99
CA PRO A 156 -15.85 45.96 -2.69
C PRO A 156 -16.69 44.77 -2.24
N TRP A 157 -16.26 43.58 -2.62
CA TRP A 157 -16.79 42.35 -2.10
C TRP A 157 -15.66 41.28 -2.01
N GLY A 158 -15.81 40.39 -1.09
CA GLY A 158 -14.79 39.39 -0.85
C GLY A 158 -15.36 38.06 -0.40
N SER A 159 -14.57 37.05 -0.52
CA SER A 159 -14.90 35.74 -0.03
C SER A 159 -13.67 35.06 0.60
N THR A 160 -13.92 34.21 1.59
CA THR A 160 -12.90 33.38 2.19
C THR A 160 -13.40 31.93 2.20
N ASN A 161 -12.48 31.01 2.04
CA ASN A 161 -12.80 29.60 2.14
C ASN A 161 -11.74 28.88 2.95
N TYR A 162 -12.19 27.82 3.64
CA TYR A 162 -11.35 26.95 4.42
C TYR A 162 -11.89 25.54 4.33
N SER A 163 -11.03 24.60 4.03
CA SER A 163 -11.41 23.19 4.02
C SER A 163 -10.38 22.34 4.74
N LYS A 164 -10.85 21.31 5.41
CA LYS A 164 -10.04 20.25 6.00
C LYS A 164 -10.30 18.96 5.28
N THR A 165 -9.25 18.19 5.09
CA THR A 165 -9.35 16.85 4.53
C THR A 165 -8.84 15.83 5.53
N ASN A 166 -9.69 14.84 5.85
CA ASN A 166 -9.32 13.65 6.62
C ASN A 166 -9.84 12.44 5.86
N GLY A 167 -8.94 11.52 5.53
CA GLY A 167 -9.31 10.31 4.84
C GLY A 167 -8.51 9.12 5.35
N GLU A 168 -9.17 8.00 5.53
CA GLU A 168 -8.55 6.73 5.83
C GLU A 168 -9.12 5.68 4.89
N ARG A 169 -8.24 4.91 4.28
CA ARG A 169 -8.64 3.82 3.38
C ARG A 169 -7.91 2.55 3.77
N ARG A 170 -8.66 1.46 3.89
CA ARG A 170 -8.15 0.12 4.11
C ARG A 170 -8.59 -0.78 2.98
N VAL A 171 -7.63 -1.49 2.39
CA VAL A 171 -7.88 -2.39 1.26
C VAL A 171 -7.12 -3.68 1.48
N VAL A 172 -7.75 -4.82 1.23
CA VAL A 172 -7.06 -6.12 1.23
C VAL A 172 -6.43 -6.30 -0.14
N ASP A 173 -5.16 -5.92 -0.28
CA ASP A 173 -4.45 -5.97 -1.55
C ASP A 173 -3.45 -7.13 -1.65
N ASN A 174 -3.12 -7.77 -0.53
CA ASN A 174 -2.03 -8.74 -0.46
C ASN A 174 -2.54 -10.07 0.09
N ALA A 175 -3.29 -10.79 -0.73
CA ALA A 175 -3.74 -12.13 -0.40
C ALA A 175 -2.57 -13.12 -0.37
N SER A 176 -2.68 -14.12 0.45
CA SER A 176 -1.73 -15.24 0.47
C SER A 176 -2.23 -16.40 -0.36
N THR A 177 -1.30 -17.09 -1.00
CA THR A 177 -1.57 -18.30 -1.79
C THR A 177 -0.68 -19.41 -1.33
N PHE A 178 -1.25 -20.59 -1.13
CA PHE A 178 -0.50 -21.81 -0.82
C PHE A 178 -1.02 -22.95 -1.68
N ILE A 179 -0.30 -23.24 -2.76
CA ILE A 179 -0.64 -24.29 -3.71
C ILE A 179 0.55 -25.23 -3.84
N ILE A 180 0.39 -26.44 -3.39
CA ILE A 180 1.46 -27.44 -3.44
C ILE A 180 1.42 -28.20 -4.78
N GLY A 181 2.58 -28.62 -5.25
CA GLY A 181 2.72 -29.29 -6.52
C GLY A 181 2.51 -30.79 -6.46
N ASP A 182 2.58 -31.42 -7.63
CA ASP A 182 2.42 -32.86 -7.76
C ASP A 182 3.49 -33.62 -6.98
N GLY A 183 3.10 -34.79 -6.43
CA GLY A 183 3.99 -35.60 -5.63
C GLY A 183 4.09 -35.14 -4.17
N SER A 184 3.33 -34.14 -3.78
CA SER A 184 3.27 -33.68 -2.39
C SER A 184 2.52 -34.72 -1.53
N ASP A 185 2.97 -34.85 -0.29
CA ASP A 185 2.31 -35.66 0.74
C ASP A 185 2.44 -34.90 2.07
N LEU A 186 1.53 -33.98 2.30
CA LEU A 186 1.56 -33.12 3.49
C LEU A 186 0.36 -33.40 4.37
N LYS A 187 0.62 -33.66 5.64
CA LYS A 187 -0.40 -33.80 6.67
C LYS A 187 -0.41 -32.55 7.54
N VAL A 188 -1.58 -31.92 7.66
CA VAL A 188 -1.79 -30.74 8.48
C VAL A 188 -2.89 -31.03 9.48
N ALA A 189 -2.59 -30.89 10.76
CA ALA A 189 -3.58 -31.18 11.81
C ALA A 189 -4.65 -30.10 11.90
N LYS A 190 -4.28 -28.82 11.73
CA LYS A 190 -5.22 -27.71 11.80
C LYS A 190 -4.85 -26.65 10.77
N VAL A 191 -5.85 -26.19 10.00
CA VAL A 191 -5.69 -25.13 9.00
C VAL A 191 -6.60 -23.97 9.38
N GLU A 192 -6.03 -22.75 9.40
CA GLU A 192 -6.78 -21.50 9.52
C GLU A 192 -6.53 -20.66 8.26
N ASN A 193 -7.59 -20.18 7.65
CA ASN A 193 -7.52 -19.33 6.47
C ASN A 193 -8.39 -18.09 6.72
N THR A 194 -7.74 -16.93 6.85
CA THR A 194 -8.42 -15.69 7.14
C THR A 194 -8.02 -14.60 6.15
N ALA A 195 -9.00 -13.81 5.72
CA ALA A 195 -8.80 -12.60 4.95
C ALA A 195 -9.18 -11.41 5.83
N SER A 196 -8.29 -10.45 5.94
CA SER A 196 -8.55 -9.24 6.73
C SER A 196 -8.90 -8.05 5.84
#